data_fab547a42381c6cba84c33ca706c04c9
#
_entry.id   fab547a42381c6cba84c33ca706c04c9
#
_cell.length_a   1.000
_cell.length_b   1.000
_cell.length_c   1.000
_cell.angle_alpha   90.00
_cell.angle_beta   90.00
_cell.angle_gamma   90.00
#
_symmetry.space_group_name_H-M   'P 1'
#
loop_
_entity.id
_entity.type
_entity.pdbx_description
1 polymer ?
#
loop_
_entity_poly.entity_id
_entity_poly.type
_entity_poly.pdbx_seq_one_letter_code
_entity_poly.pdbx_strand_id
1 'polypeptide(L)'
;MRHLNYIVLLVLSVALANCKAKEASEETATKATTPITVTTVQMTAIGEEITLNAVSSFHQKNSVKATAGGYIAKVFVKIGDVVQAGKVLYILKTKEAEALGSIAPKDSTLHFNGEMIIKAPSSGIITELNKSANDYVADGDQLCAIAQQNSFVFELSVPFEQNKFVHVGQKCDLVLPDNTVVSGNIISKLASVDAVSQTENYVIKPSTSRYLPENLVATVQITINGKQHTQVVDKNCVLTDETVEKFWVMKLINDSTAVKVPIEKGISTDTKVEILSPKFSKEDRLVDTGNYGLPDTAYVKIGK
;
A
#
# COMPACT_ATOMS: atom_id res chain seq x y z
N MET A 1 105.15 6.58 23.80
CA MET A 1 103.87 5.87 23.72
C MET A 1 102.76 6.56 24.55
N ARG A 2 103.04 7.51 25.42
CA ARG A 2 101.96 8.16 26.21
C ARG A 2 101.22 9.31 25.53
N HIS A 3 101.75 9.90 24.47
CA HIS A 3 101.13 11.00 23.74
C HIS A 3 100.20 10.53 22.62
N LEU A 4 100.34 9.30 22.15
CA LEU A 4 99.49 8.73 21.08
C LEU A 4 98.10 8.39 21.62
N ASN A 5 97.99 7.97 22.92
CA ASN A 5 96.69 7.67 23.54
C ASN A 5 95.82 8.93 23.81
N TYR A 6 96.40 10.09 24.01
CA TYR A 6 95.65 11.34 24.20
C TYR A 6 95.11 11.90 22.93
N ILE A 7 95.77 11.65 21.78
CA ILE A 7 95.26 12.04 20.43
C ILE A 7 94.09 11.17 20.01
N VAL A 8 94.12 9.86 20.31
CA VAL A 8 93.03 8.96 20.04
C VAL A 8 91.75 9.24 20.88
N LEU A 9 92.00 9.67 22.15
CA LEU A 9 90.90 10.07 23.05
C LEU A 9 90.28 11.40 22.66
N LEU A 10 91.06 12.34 22.13
CA LEU A 10 90.59 13.63 21.67
C LEU A 10 89.80 13.53 20.34
N VAL A 11 90.20 12.63 19.45
CA VAL A 11 89.49 12.40 18.18
C VAL A 11 88.14 11.64 18.41
N LEU A 12 88.09 10.79 19.46
CA LEU A 12 86.87 10.10 19.81
C LEU A 12 85.84 10.99 20.50
N SER A 13 86.26 12.06 21.17
CA SER A 13 85.36 13.01 21.85
C SER A 13 84.70 14.02 20.86
N VAL A 14 85.27 14.27 19.67
CA VAL A 14 84.74 15.17 18.67
C VAL A 14 83.70 14.47 17.77
N ALA A 15 83.73 13.14 17.69
CA ALA A 15 82.79 12.39 16.90
C ALA A 15 81.36 12.24 17.51
N LEU A 16 81.19 12.60 18.79
CA LEU A 16 79.95 12.51 19.56
C LEU A 16 79.12 13.80 19.61
N ALA A 17 79.61 14.92 19.06
CA ALA A 17 78.90 16.21 19.15
C ALA A 17 78.08 16.60 17.94
N ASN A 18 77.83 15.71 16.98
CA ASN A 18 77.06 16.03 15.71
C ASN A 18 75.75 15.27 15.59
N CYS A 19 75.09 14.98 16.71
CA CYS A 19 73.65 14.60 16.67
C CYS A 19 72.80 15.88 16.64
N LYS A 20 72.65 16.45 15.45
CA LYS A 20 71.66 17.46 15.19
C LYS A 20 70.27 16.80 15.41
N ALA A 21 69.58 17.21 16.48
CA ALA A 21 68.21 16.88 16.72
C ALA A 21 67.39 17.29 15.46
N LYS A 22 66.99 16.33 14.69
CA LYS A 22 65.98 16.51 13.67
C LYS A 22 64.72 16.91 14.43
N GLU A 23 64.30 18.17 14.31
CA GLU A 23 62.98 18.60 14.74
C GLU A 23 62.01 17.56 14.21
N ALA A 24 61.30 16.89 15.13
CA ALA A 24 60.17 16.07 14.79
C ALA A 24 59.16 17.02 14.13
N SER A 25 59.09 16.99 12.80
CA SER A 25 57.91 17.52 12.12
C SER A 25 56.73 16.87 12.83
N GLU A 26 55.88 17.65 13.48
CA GLU A 26 54.55 17.23 13.83
C GLU A 26 53.91 16.60 12.57
N GLU A 27 53.94 15.27 12.48
CA GLU A 27 53.04 14.56 11.62
C GLU A 27 51.65 15.03 12.03
N THR A 28 51.08 15.91 11.23
CA THR A 28 49.64 16.16 11.24
C THR A 28 49.02 14.80 11.07
N ALA A 29 48.67 14.15 12.18
CA ALA A 29 47.90 12.91 12.18
C ALA A 29 46.65 13.19 11.33
N THR A 30 46.65 12.70 10.13
CA THR A 30 45.46 12.74 9.24
C THR A 30 44.34 12.07 10.01
N LYS A 31 43.49 12.91 10.63
CA LYS A 31 42.33 12.41 11.38
C LYS A 31 41.55 11.49 10.44
N ALA A 32 41.49 10.22 10.82
CA ALA A 32 40.72 9.27 10.03
C ALA A 32 39.29 9.80 9.84
N THR A 33 38.91 10.04 8.61
CA THR A 33 37.55 10.53 8.25
C THR A 33 36.74 9.39 7.73
N THR A 34 35.54 9.19 8.30
CA THR A 34 34.60 8.19 7.84
C THR A 34 33.73 8.76 6.72
N PRO A 35 33.59 8.06 5.57
CA PRO A 35 32.69 8.49 4.53
C PRO A 35 31.24 8.33 5.00
N ILE A 36 30.42 9.36 4.80
CA ILE A 36 29.02 9.40 5.23
C ILE A 36 28.12 9.92 4.12
N THR A 37 26.83 9.58 4.16
CA THR A 37 25.76 10.31 3.48
C THR A 37 24.96 11.14 4.48
N VAL A 38 24.31 12.18 3.99
CA VAL A 38 23.56 13.11 4.84
C VAL A 38 22.15 13.31 4.32
N THR A 39 21.24 13.51 5.27
CA THR A 39 19.83 13.87 5.00
C THR A 39 19.42 15.02 5.90
N THR A 40 18.22 15.56 5.69
CA THR A 40 17.64 16.64 6.52
C THR A 40 16.38 16.16 7.21
N VAL A 41 16.04 16.80 8.34
CA VAL A 41 14.80 16.54 9.05
C VAL A 41 13.63 17.08 8.24
N GLN A 42 12.64 16.23 7.98
CA GLN A 42 11.43 16.57 7.24
C GLN A 42 10.27 16.84 8.20
N MET A 43 9.52 17.90 7.95
CA MET A 43 8.26 18.16 8.63
C MET A 43 7.12 17.57 7.81
N THR A 44 6.73 16.33 8.11
CA THR A 44 5.76 15.57 7.32
C THR A 44 4.86 14.72 8.21
N ALA A 45 3.88 14.07 7.60
CA ALA A 45 3.04 13.09 8.29
C ALA A 45 3.83 11.78 8.52
N ILE A 46 3.57 11.15 9.65
CA ILE A 46 4.01 9.79 9.96
C ILE A 46 2.90 9.07 10.73
N GLY A 47 2.74 7.79 10.51
CA GLY A 47 1.80 6.96 11.25
C GLY A 47 2.18 5.50 11.12
N GLU A 48 1.76 4.71 12.07
CA GLU A 48 1.81 3.26 11.96
C GLU A 48 0.76 2.81 10.94
N GLU A 49 1.04 1.73 10.22
CA GLU A 49 0.11 1.17 9.25
C GLU A 49 -0.29 -0.24 9.69
N ILE A 50 -1.57 -0.51 9.58
CA ILE A 50 -2.07 -1.90 9.65
C ILE A 50 -2.45 -2.36 8.26
N THR A 51 -2.18 -3.62 8.01
CA THR A 51 -2.45 -4.27 6.73
C THR A 51 -3.52 -5.34 6.93
N LEU A 52 -4.62 -5.23 6.16
CA LEU A 52 -5.79 -6.10 6.23
C LEU A 52 -6.18 -6.56 4.83
N ASN A 53 -7.04 -7.58 4.74
CA ASN A 53 -7.53 -8.07 3.45
C ASN A 53 -8.98 -7.63 3.22
N ALA A 54 -9.28 -7.29 1.98
CA ALA A 54 -10.64 -7.00 1.52
C ALA A 54 -10.93 -7.70 0.21
N VAL A 55 -12.20 -8.05 0.01
CA VAL A 55 -12.68 -8.71 -1.20
C VAL A 55 -13.71 -7.84 -1.87
N SER A 56 -13.59 -7.66 -3.19
CA SER A 56 -14.55 -6.86 -3.95
C SER A 56 -15.88 -7.57 -4.15
N SER A 57 -16.97 -6.84 -4.06
CA SER A 57 -18.34 -7.34 -4.22
C SER A 57 -19.26 -6.26 -4.78
N PHE A 58 -20.36 -6.68 -5.41
CA PHE A 58 -21.48 -5.81 -5.73
C PHE A 58 -22.59 -6.03 -4.72
N HIS A 59 -22.92 -5.03 -3.93
CA HIS A 59 -23.98 -5.14 -2.93
C HIS A 59 -25.39 -5.15 -3.53
N GLN A 60 -25.58 -4.68 -4.76
CA GLN A 60 -26.86 -4.68 -5.44
C GLN A 60 -26.77 -5.46 -6.74
N LYS A 61 -27.36 -6.65 -6.73
CA LYS A 61 -27.52 -7.52 -7.89
C LYS A 61 -29.01 -7.81 -8.11
N ASN A 62 -29.45 -7.60 -9.32
CA ASN A 62 -30.81 -7.92 -9.74
C ASN A 62 -30.82 -9.22 -10.56
N SER A 63 -31.49 -10.22 -10.05
CA SER A 63 -31.77 -11.46 -10.78
C SER A 63 -32.87 -11.23 -11.80
N VAL A 64 -32.58 -11.42 -13.06
CA VAL A 64 -33.55 -11.40 -14.15
C VAL A 64 -34.11 -12.79 -14.31
N LYS A 65 -35.41 -12.93 -14.18
CA LYS A 65 -36.12 -14.21 -14.19
C LYS A 65 -37.06 -14.33 -15.41
N ALA A 66 -37.30 -15.56 -15.81
CA ALA A 66 -38.33 -15.87 -16.78
C ALA A 66 -39.70 -15.56 -16.18
N THR A 67 -40.61 -14.99 -16.98
CA THR A 67 -41.99 -14.62 -16.59
C THR A 67 -43.02 -15.61 -17.05
N ALA A 68 -42.59 -16.66 -17.75
CA ALA A 68 -43.43 -17.83 -18.16
C ALA A 68 -42.51 -18.98 -18.59
N GLY A 69 -43.07 -20.18 -18.66
CA GLY A 69 -42.39 -21.36 -19.19
C GLY A 69 -42.32 -21.35 -20.73
N GLY A 70 -41.14 -21.72 -21.27
CA GLY A 70 -40.95 -21.75 -22.74
C GLY A 70 -39.50 -22.01 -23.12
N TYR A 71 -39.17 -21.77 -24.39
CA TYR A 71 -37.80 -21.87 -24.92
C TYR A 71 -37.23 -20.49 -25.19
N ILE A 72 -35.94 -20.32 -24.92
CA ILE A 72 -35.22 -19.09 -25.24
C ILE A 72 -34.97 -19.06 -26.75
N ALA A 73 -35.67 -18.17 -27.45
CA ALA A 73 -35.49 -18.00 -28.89
C ALA A 73 -34.21 -17.21 -29.22
N LYS A 74 -33.91 -16.16 -28.45
CA LYS A 74 -32.72 -15.31 -28.66
C LYS A 74 -32.19 -14.77 -27.36
N VAL A 75 -30.85 -14.60 -27.30
CA VAL A 75 -30.09 -13.92 -26.21
C VAL A 75 -29.32 -12.75 -26.83
N PHE A 76 -29.46 -11.55 -26.26
CA PHE A 76 -28.89 -10.31 -26.79
C PHE A 76 -27.72 -9.77 -25.94
N VAL A 77 -27.29 -10.50 -24.93
CA VAL A 77 -26.25 -10.07 -23.97
C VAL A 77 -25.27 -11.18 -23.69
N LYS A 78 -24.10 -10.78 -23.22
CA LYS A 78 -23.03 -11.66 -22.78
C LYS A 78 -22.58 -11.22 -21.38
N ILE A 79 -21.88 -12.10 -20.67
CA ILE A 79 -21.19 -11.74 -19.41
C ILE A 79 -20.22 -10.59 -19.66
N GLY A 80 -20.25 -9.55 -18.81
CA GLY A 80 -19.45 -8.34 -18.94
C GLY A 80 -20.12 -7.21 -19.74
N ASP A 81 -21.23 -7.45 -20.41
CA ASP A 81 -21.96 -6.39 -21.13
C ASP A 81 -22.54 -5.37 -20.15
N VAL A 82 -22.37 -4.08 -20.48
CA VAL A 82 -23.06 -2.97 -19.81
C VAL A 82 -24.44 -2.80 -20.43
N VAL A 83 -25.46 -2.82 -19.61
CA VAL A 83 -26.87 -2.68 -20.03
C VAL A 83 -27.53 -1.49 -19.35
N GLN A 84 -28.47 -0.88 -20.06
CA GLN A 84 -29.36 0.14 -19.50
C GLN A 84 -30.72 -0.49 -19.15
N ALA A 85 -31.42 0.08 -18.17
CA ALA A 85 -32.78 -0.31 -17.85
C ALA A 85 -33.64 -0.26 -19.09
N GLY A 86 -34.48 -1.32 -19.32
CA GLY A 86 -35.32 -1.45 -20.48
C GLY A 86 -34.67 -2.09 -21.72
N LYS A 87 -33.33 -2.30 -21.74
CA LYS A 87 -32.65 -3.03 -22.83
C LYS A 87 -33.20 -4.45 -22.91
N VAL A 88 -33.50 -4.91 -24.13
CA VAL A 88 -33.92 -6.30 -24.39
C VAL A 88 -32.73 -7.23 -24.10
N LEU A 89 -32.99 -8.25 -23.30
CA LEU A 89 -31.99 -9.26 -22.90
C LEU A 89 -32.27 -10.61 -23.56
N TYR A 90 -33.53 -11.02 -23.54
CA TYR A 90 -33.97 -12.31 -24.08
C TYR A 90 -35.30 -12.16 -24.86
N ILE A 91 -35.47 -13.04 -25.82
CA ILE A 91 -36.79 -13.37 -26.40
C ILE A 91 -37.11 -14.81 -26.00
N LEU A 92 -38.25 -14.99 -25.34
CA LEU A 92 -38.77 -16.26 -24.90
C LEU A 92 -39.97 -16.63 -25.82
N LYS A 93 -40.03 -17.87 -26.26
CA LYS A 93 -41.18 -18.43 -27.00
C LYS A 93 -41.91 -19.41 -26.11
N THR A 94 -43.19 -19.16 -25.82
CA THR A 94 -43.98 -20.04 -24.97
C THR A 94 -44.22 -21.40 -25.62
N LYS A 95 -44.49 -22.42 -24.80
CA LYS A 95 -44.80 -23.77 -25.33
C LYS A 95 -45.98 -23.77 -26.24
N GLU A 96 -47.03 -22.98 -25.95
CA GLU A 96 -48.23 -22.85 -26.72
C GLU A 96 -47.92 -22.23 -28.09
N ALA A 97 -47.05 -21.21 -28.12
CA ALA A 97 -46.62 -20.58 -29.36
C ALA A 97 -45.75 -21.49 -30.21
N GLU A 98 -44.89 -22.29 -29.58
CA GLU A 98 -44.07 -23.30 -30.27
C GLU A 98 -44.96 -24.36 -30.92
N ALA A 99 -45.95 -24.84 -30.19
CA ALA A 99 -46.94 -25.82 -30.71
C ALA A 99 -47.83 -25.25 -31.82
N LEU A 100 -48.26 -23.98 -31.71
CA LEU A 100 -49.09 -23.31 -32.71
C LEU A 100 -48.28 -22.85 -33.92
N GLY A 101 -47.01 -22.55 -33.81
CA GLY A 101 -46.15 -22.09 -34.91
C GLY A 101 -46.00 -23.07 -36.06
N SER A 102 -46.30 -24.36 -35.84
CA SER A 102 -46.38 -25.39 -36.86
C SER A 102 -47.77 -25.49 -37.55
N ILE A 103 -48.84 -24.82 -37.06
CA ILE A 103 -50.21 -24.97 -37.49
C ILE A 103 -50.86 -23.63 -37.92
N ALA A 104 -50.21 -22.50 -37.70
CA ALA A 104 -50.76 -21.17 -37.90
C ALA A 104 -51.22 -20.95 -39.39
N PRO A 105 -52.47 -20.60 -39.68
CA PRO A 105 -52.96 -20.28 -41.04
C PRO A 105 -52.22 -18.97 -41.49
N LYS A 106 -51.90 -18.90 -42.78
CA LYS A 106 -51.27 -17.76 -43.46
C LYS A 106 -52.14 -16.47 -43.47
N ASP A 107 -53.33 -16.50 -42.96
CA ASP A 107 -54.27 -15.38 -42.86
C ASP A 107 -54.42 -15.00 -41.38
N SER A 108 -53.62 -14.13 -40.87
CA SER A 108 -53.76 -13.64 -39.48
C SER A 108 -53.71 -12.13 -39.37
N THR A 109 -54.87 -11.55 -39.19
CA THR A 109 -55.10 -10.24 -38.60
C THR A 109 -54.76 -10.21 -37.08
N LEU A 110 -54.43 -11.36 -36.49
CA LEU A 110 -54.02 -11.53 -35.10
C LEU A 110 -52.56 -12.03 -35.06
N HIS A 111 -51.60 -11.10 -34.91
CA HIS A 111 -50.18 -11.40 -34.73
C HIS A 111 -49.93 -11.84 -33.28
N PHE A 112 -50.39 -13.00 -32.88
CA PHE A 112 -50.03 -13.62 -31.63
C PHE A 112 -48.74 -14.43 -31.82
N ASN A 113 -47.59 -13.76 -31.76
CA ASN A 113 -46.27 -14.41 -31.98
C ASN A 113 -45.86 -15.32 -30.82
N GLY A 114 -46.57 -15.27 -29.67
CA GLY A 114 -46.18 -16.01 -28.45
C GLY A 114 -44.75 -15.71 -27.95
N GLU A 115 -44.19 -14.64 -28.47
CA GLU A 115 -42.87 -14.16 -28.05
C GLU A 115 -43.00 -13.21 -26.86
N MET A 116 -42.26 -13.51 -25.82
CA MET A 116 -42.16 -12.67 -24.65
C MET A 116 -40.76 -12.02 -24.61
N ILE A 117 -40.77 -10.71 -24.47
CA ILE A 117 -39.52 -9.93 -24.41
C ILE A 117 -39.15 -9.69 -22.96
N ILE A 118 -38.00 -10.23 -22.54
CA ILE A 118 -37.43 -10.00 -21.22
C ILE A 118 -36.44 -8.84 -21.31
N LYS A 119 -36.69 -7.80 -20.50
CA LYS A 119 -35.88 -6.57 -20.47
C LYS A 119 -35.13 -6.44 -19.16
N ALA A 120 -34.05 -5.65 -19.19
CA ALA A 120 -33.26 -5.30 -18.01
C ALA A 120 -34.11 -4.46 -17.02
N PRO A 121 -34.28 -4.89 -15.77
CA PRO A 121 -35.02 -4.15 -14.77
C PRO A 121 -34.23 -2.92 -14.26
N SER A 122 -32.90 -2.92 -14.39
CA SER A 122 -32.00 -1.85 -13.96
C SER A 122 -30.80 -1.73 -14.90
N SER A 123 -30.15 -0.59 -14.88
CA SER A 123 -28.83 -0.42 -15.52
C SER A 123 -27.75 -1.09 -14.70
N GLY A 124 -26.73 -1.67 -15.36
CA GLY A 124 -25.64 -2.37 -14.70
C GLY A 124 -24.80 -3.20 -15.65
N ILE A 125 -24.06 -4.16 -15.09
CA ILE A 125 -23.22 -5.11 -15.82
C ILE A 125 -23.79 -6.50 -15.65
N ILE A 126 -23.82 -7.28 -16.73
CA ILE A 126 -24.17 -8.71 -16.68
C ILE A 126 -23.05 -9.47 -16.01
N THR A 127 -23.29 -9.99 -14.81
CA THR A 127 -22.29 -10.76 -14.03
C THR A 127 -22.46 -12.27 -14.20
N GLU A 128 -23.69 -12.72 -14.49
CA GLU A 128 -24.02 -14.13 -14.67
C GLU A 128 -24.95 -14.29 -15.86
N LEU A 129 -24.75 -15.37 -16.60
CA LEU A 129 -25.64 -15.79 -17.70
C LEU A 129 -25.92 -17.28 -17.51
N ASN A 130 -27.12 -17.60 -17.01
CA ASN A 130 -27.46 -18.95 -16.56
C ASN A 130 -28.16 -19.75 -17.64
N LYS A 131 -28.66 -19.10 -18.69
CA LYS A 131 -29.45 -19.70 -19.75
C LYS A 131 -29.01 -19.20 -21.13
N SER A 132 -28.99 -20.11 -22.09
CA SER A 132 -28.57 -19.87 -23.47
C SER A 132 -29.74 -20.01 -24.45
N ALA A 133 -29.52 -19.65 -25.73
CA ALA A 133 -30.52 -19.86 -26.77
C ALA A 133 -30.85 -21.37 -26.90
N ASN A 134 -32.11 -21.68 -27.13
CA ASN A 134 -32.71 -23.00 -27.18
C ASN A 134 -32.88 -23.73 -25.85
N ASP A 135 -32.46 -23.16 -24.73
CA ASP A 135 -32.74 -23.73 -23.43
C ASP A 135 -34.23 -23.61 -23.09
N TYR A 136 -34.76 -24.64 -22.45
CA TYR A 136 -36.08 -24.59 -21.82
C TYR A 136 -35.98 -23.94 -20.46
N VAL A 137 -36.92 -23.05 -20.13
CA VAL A 137 -37.04 -22.39 -18.84
C VAL A 137 -38.46 -22.54 -18.30
N ALA A 138 -38.56 -22.67 -16.97
CA ALA A 138 -39.83 -22.57 -16.27
C ALA A 138 -40.10 -21.14 -15.83
N ASP A 139 -41.34 -20.82 -15.46
CA ASP A 139 -41.64 -19.55 -14.81
C ASP A 139 -40.84 -19.40 -13.52
N GLY A 140 -40.22 -18.23 -13.33
CA GLY A 140 -39.36 -17.93 -12.19
C GLY A 140 -37.90 -18.36 -12.31
N ASP A 141 -37.51 -19.12 -13.36
CA ASP A 141 -36.10 -19.50 -13.59
C ASP A 141 -35.22 -18.26 -13.76
N GLN A 142 -34.04 -18.24 -13.11
CA GLN A 142 -33.07 -17.18 -13.28
C GLN A 142 -32.39 -17.30 -14.65
N LEU A 143 -32.45 -16.22 -15.43
CA LEU A 143 -31.85 -16.12 -16.75
C LEU A 143 -30.45 -15.52 -16.69
N CYS A 144 -30.32 -14.40 -15.99
CA CYS A 144 -29.05 -13.71 -15.78
C CYS A 144 -29.08 -12.87 -14.50
N ALA A 145 -27.94 -12.35 -14.11
CA ALA A 145 -27.79 -11.38 -13.03
C ALA A 145 -27.18 -10.07 -13.54
N ILE A 146 -27.73 -8.94 -13.07
CA ILE A 146 -27.25 -7.59 -13.37
C ILE A 146 -26.75 -6.96 -12.08
N ALA A 147 -25.46 -6.65 -12.00
CA ALA A 147 -24.87 -5.93 -10.91
C ALA A 147 -24.87 -4.41 -11.19
N GLN A 148 -25.31 -3.62 -10.22
CA GLN A 148 -25.30 -2.17 -10.33
C GLN A 148 -23.88 -1.64 -10.06
N GLN A 149 -23.27 -0.93 -11.01
CA GLN A 149 -21.89 -0.42 -10.90
C GLN A 149 -21.67 0.49 -9.70
N ASN A 150 -22.64 1.30 -9.32
CA ASN A 150 -22.55 2.19 -8.16
C ASN A 150 -22.53 1.45 -6.82
N SER A 151 -22.94 0.18 -6.79
CA SER A 151 -22.94 -0.69 -5.61
C SER A 151 -21.64 -1.46 -5.41
N PHE A 152 -20.64 -1.23 -6.26
CA PHE A 152 -19.32 -1.86 -6.14
C PHE A 152 -18.59 -1.36 -4.90
N VAL A 153 -18.11 -2.27 -4.09
CA VAL A 153 -17.43 -2.03 -2.82
C VAL A 153 -16.34 -3.09 -2.59
N PHE A 154 -15.50 -2.85 -1.59
CA PHE A 154 -14.66 -3.89 -0.98
C PHE A 154 -15.17 -4.18 0.41
N GLU A 155 -15.31 -5.45 0.74
CA GLU A 155 -15.61 -5.94 2.09
C GLU A 155 -14.31 -6.23 2.81
N LEU A 156 -13.99 -5.42 3.81
CA LEU A 156 -12.78 -5.48 4.61
C LEU A 156 -13.04 -6.35 5.84
N SER A 157 -12.28 -7.42 5.99
CA SER A 157 -12.34 -8.30 7.16
C SER A 157 -11.34 -7.82 8.23
N VAL A 158 -11.85 -7.39 9.37
CA VAL A 158 -11.07 -6.83 10.48
C VAL A 158 -11.11 -7.79 11.67
N PRO A 159 -9.98 -8.35 12.13
CA PRO A 159 -9.93 -9.12 13.37
C PRO A 159 -10.46 -8.29 14.55
N PHE A 160 -11.25 -8.92 15.42
CA PHE A 160 -11.94 -8.21 16.50
C PHE A 160 -11.01 -7.41 17.41
N GLU A 161 -9.79 -7.91 17.66
CA GLU A 161 -8.75 -7.22 18.44
C GLU A 161 -8.23 -5.93 17.79
N GLN A 162 -8.31 -5.83 16.45
CA GLN A 162 -7.86 -4.66 15.68
C GLN A 162 -8.98 -3.64 15.42
N ASN A 163 -10.20 -3.95 15.81
CA ASN A 163 -11.39 -3.11 15.60
C ASN A 163 -11.26 -1.69 16.19
N LYS A 164 -10.48 -1.54 17.26
CA LYS A 164 -10.20 -0.24 17.90
C LYS A 164 -9.51 0.76 16.99
N PHE A 165 -8.88 0.29 15.91
CA PHE A 165 -8.13 1.11 14.96
C PHE A 165 -8.90 1.45 13.68
N VAL A 166 -10.03 0.77 13.44
CA VAL A 166 -10.80 0.91 12.20
C VAL A 166 -12.12 1.61 12.47
N HIS A 167 -12.36 2.73 11.77
CA HIS A 167 -13.55 3.56 11.99
C HIS A 167 -14.23 3.93 10.67
N VAL A 168 -15.54 4.05 10.73
CA VAL A 168 -16.33 4.60 9.61
C VAL A 168 -15.91 6.05 9.33
N GLY A 169 -15.73 6.39 8.05
CA GLY A 169 -15.21 7.67 7.59
C GLY A 169 -13.68 7.72 7.42
N GLN A 170 -12.96 6.67 7.84
CA GLN A 170 -11.51 6.60 7.70
C GLN A 170 -11.11 6.35 6.24
N LYS A 171 -10.05 7.01 5.79
CA LYS A 171 -9.42 6.77 4.49
C LYS A 171 -8.47 5.58 4.58
N CYS A 172 -8.37 4.85 3.49
CA CYS A 172 -7.46 3.72 3.35
C CYS A 172 -6.96 3.61 1.91
N ASP A 173 -5.88 2.90 1.72
CA ASP A 173 -5.34 2.58 0.41
C ASP A 173 -5.51 1.08 0.13
N LEU A 174 -6.09 0.77 -1.02
CA LEU A 174 -6.34 -0.57 -1.53
C LEU A 174 -5.22 -0.91 -2.52
N VAL A 175 -4.34 -1.81 -2.15
CA VAL A 175 -3.29 -2.33 -3.04
C VAL A 175 -3.84 -3.56 -3.75
N LEU A 176 -4.05 -3.42 -5.06
CA LEU A 176 -4.57 -4.49 -5.91
C LEU A 176 -3.47 -5.51 -6.25
N PRO A 177 -3.79 -6.71 -6.74
CA PRO A 177 -2.80 -7.73 -7.09
C PRO A 177 -1.83 -7.31 -8.21
N ASP A 178 -2.18 -6.30 -9.01
CA ASP A 178 -1.31 -5.69 -10.02
C ASP A 178 -0.43 -4.55 -9.47
N ASN A 179 -0.34 -4.41 -8.15
CA ASN A 179 0.32 -3.34 -7.41
C ASN A 179 -0.25 -1.92 -7.67
N THR A 180 -1.42 -1.83 -8.30
CA THR A 180 -2.12 -0.55 -8.41
C THR A 180 -2.69 -0.17 -7.06
N VAL A 181 -2.44 1.06 -6.62
CA VAL A 181 -3.01 1.60 -5.38
C VAL A 181 -4.27 2.41 -5.72
N VAL A 182 -5.36 2.07 -5.06
CA VAL A 182 -6.65 2.74 -5.18
C VAL A 182 -7.05 3.26 -3.82
N SER A 183 -7.23 4.57 -3.68
CA SER A 183 -7.72 5.14 -2.43
C SER A 183 -9.19 4.79 -2.21
N GLY A 184 -9.57 4.56 -0.96
CA GLY A 184 -10.92 4.22 -0.54
C GLY A 184 -11.33 4.90 0.76
N ASN A 185 -12.64 4.89 1.02
CA ASN A 185 -13.20 5.33 2.29
C ASN A 185 -14.02 4.20 2.92
N ILE A 186 -13.86 3.98 4.20
CA ILE A 186 -14.71 3.07 4.98
C ILE A 186 -16.06 3.77 5.20
N ILE A 187 -17.10 3.24 4.58
CA ILE A 187 -18.43 3.89 4.58
C ILE A 187 -19.40 3.32 5.59
N SER A 188 -19.23 2.05 5.95
CA SER A 188 -20.08 1.40 6.95
C SER A 188 -19.39 0.21 7.60
N LYS A 189 -19.97 -0.24 8.71
CA LYS A 189 -19.62 -1.46 9.44
C LYS A 189 -20.81 -2.40 9.35
N LEU A 190 -20.60 -3.66 9.00
CA LEU A 190 -21.65 -4.66 9.02
C LEU A 190 -21.96 -5.09 10.45
N ALA A 191 -23.22 -5.38 10.73
CA ALA A 191 -23.68 -5.69 12.09
C ALA A 191 -23.39 -7.13 12.56
N SER A 192 -22.76 -7.95 11.69
CA SER A 192 -22.46 -9.35 11.98
C SER A 192 -20.98 -9.61 12.04
N VAL A 193 -20.57 -10.46 12.98
CA VAL A 193 -19.23 -11.02 13.09
C VAL A 193 -19.23 -12.41 12.43
N ASP A 194 -18.23 -12.71 11.66
CA ASP A 194 -18.03 -14.06 11.16
C ASP A 194 -17.60 -14.96 12.32
N ALA A 195 -18.41 -15.97 12.61
CA ALA A 195 -18.22 -16.82 13.80
C ALA A 195 -16.95 -17.70 13.73
N VAL A 196 -16.46 -17.99 12.52
CA VAL A 196 -15.30 -18.86 12.30
C VAL A 196 -14.01 -18.04 12.38
N SER A 197 -13.95 -16.94 11.63
CA SER A 197 -12.75 -16.08 11.55
C SER A 197 -12.66 -15.05 12.67
N GLN A 198 -13.74 -14.85 13.47
CA GLN A 198 -13.83 -13.81 14.50
C GLN A 198 -13.50 -12.42 13.96
N THR A 199 -13.93 -12.14 12.71
CA THR A 199 -13.73 -10.86 12.04
C THR A 199 -15.03 -10.07 11.96
N GLU A 200 -14.92 -8.75 12.08
CA GLU A 200 -15.98 -7.82 11.73
C GLU A 200 -15.73 -7.29 10.31
N ASN A 201 -16.80 -7.21 9.52
CA ASN A 201 -16.71 -6.75 8.15
C ASN A 201 -17.06 -5.27 8.05
N TYR A 202 -16.22 -4.52 7.37
CA TYR A 202 -16.41 -3.12 7.01
C TYR A 202 -16.54 -2.99 5.51
N VAL A 203 -17.25 -1.97 5.07
CA VAL A 203 -17.49 -1.69 3.65
C VAL A 203 -16.63 -0.51 3.24
N ILE A 204 -15.77 -0.72 2.24
CA ILE A 204 -14.94 0.32 1.64
C ILE A 204 -15.50 0.70 0.28
N LYS A 205 -15.72 2.01 0.06
CA LYS A 205 -16.03 2.55 -1.26
C LYS A 205 -14.73 2.99 -1.93
N PRO A 206 -14.30 2.30 -3.01
CA PRO A 206 -13.10 2.70 -3.75
C PRO A 206 -13.34 3.98 -4.55
N SER A 207 -12.33 4.83 -4.65
CA SER A 207 -12.33 6.07 -5.46
C SER A 207 -11.65 5.79 -6.80
N THR A 208 -12.32 5.03 -7.67
CA THR A 208 -11.79 4.70 -8.99
C THR A 208 -12.90 4.71 -10.03
N SER A 209 -12.56 5.13 -11.24
CA SER A 209 -13.41 5.00 -12.43
C SER A 209 -13.13 3.72 -13.22
N ARG A 210 -12.03 3.01 -12.89
CA ARG A 210 -11.67 1.74 -13.52
C ARG A 210 -12.68 0.67 -13.13
N TYR A 211 -13.12 -0.11 -14.08
CA TYR A 211 -13.88 -1.34 -13.80
C TYR A 211 -12.96 -2.35 -13.10
N LEU A 212 -13.40 -2.81 -11.95
CA LEU A 212 -12.76 -3.90 -11.20
C LEU A 212 -13.71 -5.09 -11.14
N PRO A 213 -13.19 -6.32 -11.30
CA PRO A 213 -14.03 -7.52 -11.23
C PRO A 213 -14.48 -7.79 -9.79
N GLU A 214 -15.52 -8.56 -9.64
CA GLU A 214 -15.96 -9.13 -8.36
C GLU A 214 -14.98 -10.21 -7.88
N ASN A 215 -14.94 -10.47 -6.57
CA ASN A 215 -14.07 -11.44 -5.92
C ASN A 215 -12.55 -11.13 -6.07
N LEU A 216 -12.21 -9.89 -6.38
CA LEU A 216 -10.83 -9.44 -6.38
C LEU A 216 -10.38 -9.22 -4.93
N VAL A 217 -9.29 -9.89 -4.53
CA VAL A 217 -8.68 -9.69 -3.22
C VAL A 217 -7.71 -8.52 -3.29
N ALA A 218 -7.89 -7.55 -2.39
CA ALA A 218 -7.00 -6.42 -2.24
C ALA A 218 -6.41 -6.39 -0.83
N THR A 219 -5.18 -5.89 -0.72
CA THR A 219 -4.55 -5.57 0.55
C THR A 219 -4.89 -4.14 0.92
N VAL A 220 -5.48 -3.94 2.10
CA VAL A 220 -5.89 -2.61 2.59
C VAL A 220 -4.87 -2.11 3.60
N GLN A 221 -4.31 -0.96 3.33
CA GLN A 221 -3.39 -0.24 4.22
C GLN A 221 -4.15 0.89 4.91
N ILE A 222 -4.13 0.88 6.23
CA ILE A 222 -4.80 1.88 7.07
C ILE A 222 -3.79 2.50 8.00
N THR A 223 -3.62 3.81 7.91
CA THR A 223 -2.75 4.55 8.84
C THR A 223 -3.45 4.71 10.19
N ILE A 224 -2.78 4.28 11.24
CA ILE A 224 -3.21 4.41 12.63
C ILE A 224 -2.19 5.26 13.41
N ASN A 225 -2.62 5.85 14.52
CA ASN A 225 -1.75 6.68 15.37
C ASN A 225 -0.97 7.75 14.61
N GLY A 226 -1.53 8.25 13.50
CA GLY A 226 -0.85 9.18 12.62
C GLY A 226 -0.78 10.61 13.16
N LYS A 227 0.37 11.28 12.93
CA LYS A 227 0.55 12.72 13.13
C LYS A 227 0.79 13.39 11.79
N GLN A 228 0.06 14.48 11.52
CA GLN A 228 0.11 15.16 10.22
C GLN A 228 1.34 16.07 10.04
N HIS A 229 1.94 16.53 11.14
CA HIS A 229 3.01 17.52 11.11
C HIS A 229 3.98 17.30 12.26
N THR A 230 5.01 16.50 12.01
CA THR A 230 6.02 16.18 13.02
C THR A 230 7.40 16.04 12.38
N GLN A 231 8.44 16.02 13.19
CA GLN A 231 9.81 15.84 12.73
C GLN A 231 10.03 14.37 12.39
N VAL A 232 10.34 14.09 11.15
CA VAL A 232 10.55 12.74 10.63
C VAL A 232 11.91 12.64 9.97
N VAL A 233 12.62 11.58 10.24
CA VAL A 233 13.90 11.22 9.62
C VAL A 233 13.84 9.79 9.09
N ASP A 234 14.77 9.46 8.20
CA ASP A 234 14.92 8.08 7.75
C ASP A 234 15.43 7.22 8.91
N LYS A 235 14.96 6.01 9.02
CA LYS A 235 15.25 5.09 10.15
C LYS A 235 16.75 4.86 10.33
N ASN A 236 17.51 4.88 9.22
CA ASN A 236 18.96 4.70 9.22
C ASN A 236 19.71 5.80 10.00
N CYS A 237 19.11 7.00 10.12
CA CYS A 237 19.70 8.10 10.88
C CYS A 237 19.69 7.86 12.38
N VAL A 238 18.77 7.00 12.86
CA VAL A 238 18.54 6.79 14.29
C VAL A 238 19.34 5.59 14.77
N LEU A 239 20.23 5.84 15.69
CA LEU A 239 21.09 4.85 16.33
C LEU A 239 20.54 4.54 17.73
N THR A 240 20.89 3.37 18.23
CA THR A 240 20.48 2.91 19.56
C THR A 240 21.63 2.16 20.25
N ASP A 241 21.57 2.08 21.56
CA ASP A 241 22.43 1.23 22.36
C ASP A 241 22.01 -0.25 22.27
N GLU A 242 22.81 -1.13 22.86
CA GLU A 242 22.55 -2.58 22.87
C GLU A 242 21.24 -2.95 23.58
N THR A 243 20.79 -2.13 24.52
CA THR A 243 19.56 -2.35 25.31
C THR A 243 18.32 -1.76 24.64
N VAL A 244 18.49 -1.01 23.52
CA VAL A 244 17.41 -0.32 22.79
C VAL A 244 16.62 0.68 23.68
N GLU A 245 17.28 1.23 24.69
CA GLU A 245 16.69 2.20 25.60
C GLU A 245 17.05 3.65 25.24
N LYS A 246 18.26 3.86 24.68
CA LYS A 246 18.78 5.18 24.34
C LYS A 246 18.90 5.33 22.83
N PHE A 247 18.34 6.41 22.33
CA PHE A 247 18.37 6.73 20.91
C PHE A 247 19.12 8.03 20.67
N TRP A 248 19.86 8.09 19.57
CA TRP A 248 20.57 9.31 19.15
C TRP A 248 20.67 9.39 17.64
N VAL A 249 20.99 10.58 17.15
CA VAL A 249 21.38 10.85 15.77
C VAL A 249 22.75 11.51 15.74
N MET A 250 23.46 11.39 14.62
CA MET A 250 24.71 12.12 14.39
C MET A 250 24.39 13.38 13.57
N LYS A 251 24.49 14.56 14.20
CA LYS A 251 24.21 15.86 13.58
C LYS A 251 25.53 16.50 13.11
N LEU A 252 25.56 16.99 11.87
CA LEU A 252 26.67 17.78 11.38
C LEU A 252 26.64 19.19 11.98
N ILE A 253 27.78 19.60 12.57
CA ILE A 253 28.02 20.98 13.00
C ILE A 253 28.74 21.80 11.92
N ASN A 254 29.47 21.11 11.04
CA ASN A 254 30.08 21.62 9.82
C ASN A 254 30.29 20.48 8.82
N ASP A 255 30.89 20.75 7.64
CA ASP A 255 31.02 19.76 6.57
C ASP A 255 31.98 18.58 6.88
N SER A 256 32.69 18.63 7.98
CA SER A 256 33.70 17.64 8.36
C SER A 256 33.56 17.08 9.78
N THR A 257 32.57 17.53 10.55
CA THR A 257 32.40 17.12 11.93
C THR A 257 30.94 16.81 12.24
N ALA A 258 30.69 15.62 12.76
CA ALA A 258 29.40 15.18 13.26
C ALA A 258 29.47 15.00 14.79
N VAL A 259 28.38 15.35 15.48
CA VAL A 259 28.23 15.18 16.93
C VAL A 259 27.00 14.35 17.24
N LYS A 260 27.11 13.54 18.28
CA LYS A 260 26.02 12.74 18.81
C LYS A 260 25.00 13.63 19.52
N VAL A 261 23.75 13.53 19.10
CA VAL A 261 22.63 14.24 19.72
C VAL A 261 21.63 13.21 20.21
N PRO A 262 21.43 13.07 21.52
CA PRO A 262 20.38 12.21 22.08
C PRO A 262 19.01 12.67 21.63
N ILE A 263 18.12 11.73 21.35
CA ILE A 263 16.77 12.01 20.91
C ILE A 263 15.73 11.22 21.71
N GLU A 264 14.52 11.76 21.80
CA GLU A 264 13.33 11.01 22.14
C GLU A 264 12.62 10.56 20.87
N LYS A 265 12.49 9.24 20.71
CA LYS A 265 11.82 8.61 19.58
C LYS A 265 10.31 8.55 19.81
N GLY A 266 9.53 8.94 18.81
CA GLY A 266 8.09 8.75 18.74
C GLY A 266 7.69 7.55 17.86
N ILE A 267 6.75 7.78 16.95
CA ILE A 267 6.26 6.80 15.99
C ILE A 267 7.42 6.30 15.12
N SER A 268 7.47 4.98 14.91
CA SER A 268 8.48 4.34 14.07
C SER A 268 7.82 3.41 13.08
N THR A 269 8.12 3.61 11.80
CA THR A 269 7.70 2.74 10.70
C THR A 269 8.88 1.89 10.21
N ASP A 270 8.69 1.14 9.14
CA ASP A 270 9.77 0.35 8.53
C ASP A 270 10.90 1.21 7.97
N THR A 271 10.58 2.42 7.50
CA THR A 271 11.53 3.31 6.82
C THR A 271 11.80 4.62 7.55
N LYS A 272 10.89 5.09 8.41
CA LYS A 272 10.94 6.42 9.02
C LYS A 272 10.72 6.39 10.52
N VAL A 273 11.27 7.40 11.21
CA VAL A 273 11.16 7.57 12.67
C VAL A 273 10.78 9.02 12.98
N GLU A 274 9.82 9.21 13.87
CA GLU A 274 9.49 10.50 14.47
C GLU A 274 10.49 10.86 15.56
N ILE A 275 10.95 12.12 15.57
CA ILE A 275 11.74 12.70 16.67
C ILE A 275 10.85 13.65 17.46
N LEU A 276 10.62 13.33 18.72
CA LEU A 276 9.84 14.16 19.63
C LEU A 276 10.68 15.31 20.20
N SER A 277 11.93 15.01 20.55
CA SER A 277 12.91 15.94 21.14
C SER A 277 14.32 15.54 20.72
N PRO A 278 15.25 16.48 20.51
CA PRO A 278 15.08 17.94 20.46
C PRO A 278 14.40 18.41 19.17
N LYS A 279 14.09 19.71 19.10
CA LYS A 279 13.61 20.32 17.84
C LYS A 279 14.81 20.62 16.93
N PHE A 280 14.73 20.08 15.71
CA PHE A 280 15.68 20.34 14.64
C PHE A 280 15.14 21.40 13.69
N SER A 281 16.06 22.17 13.08
CA SER A 281 15.70 23.05 11.98
C SER A 281 15.71 22.29 10.64
N LYS A 282 15.10 22.86 9.61
CA LYS A 282 15.16 22.28 8.25
C LYS A 282 16.57 22.28 7.64
N GLU A 283 17.46 23.07 8.20
CA GLU A 283 18.86 23.22 7.74
C GLU A 283 19.79 22.23 8.44
N ASP A 284 19.30 21.61 9.54
CA ASP A 284 20.10 20.63 10.28
C ASP A 284 20.31 19.38 9.43
N ARG A 285 21.57 19.02 9.21
CA ARG A 285 21.97 17.85 8.46
C ARG A 285 22.31 16.72 9.44
N LEU A 286 21.69 15.57 9.20
CA LEU A 286 21.93 14.35 9.96
C LEU A 286 22.66 13.33 9.09
N VAL A 287 23.46 12.51 9.70
CA VAL A 287 24.14 11.41 9.01
C VAL A 287 23.15 10.30 8.78
N ASP A 288 23.00 9.90 7.52
CA ASP A 288 22.09 8.84 7.11
C ASP A 288 22.81 7.48 7.07
N THR A 289 23.98 7.41 6.42
CA THR A 289 24.80 6.18 6.37
C THR A 289 26.22 6.46 6.82
N GLY A 290 26.92 5.43 7.28
CA GLY A 290 28.27 5.55 7.84
C GLY A 290 28.30 6.09 9.28
N ASN A 291 27.16 6.15 9.94
CA ASN A 291 26.97 6.64 11.31
C ASN A 291 27.26 5.59 12.39
N TYR A 292 27.25 4.30 12.05
CA TYR A 292 27.46 3.22 13.01
C TYR A 292 28.89 3.20 13.54
N GLY A 293 29.03 3.10 14.87
CA GLY A 293 30.34 3.02 15.52
C GLY A 293 31.12 4.34 15.59
N LEU A 294 30.52 5.48 15.21
CA LEU A 294 31.14 6.78 15.36
C LEU A 294 31.21 7.18 16.84
N PRO A 295 32.31 7.81 17.28
CA PRO A 295 32.42 8.40 18.62
C PRO A 295 31.46 9.60 18.76
N ASP A 296 31.26 10.09 19.98
CA ASP A 296 30.35 11.21 20.28
C ASP A 296 30.66 12.48 19.47
N THR A 297 31.94 12.66 19.05
CA THR A 297 32.38 13.65 18.07
C THR A 297 33.26 12.96 17.05
N ALA A 298 32.84 12.93 15.80
CA ALA A 298 33.49 12.22 14.72
C ALA A 298 33.91 13.15 13.57
N TYR A 299 35.08 12.90 13.00
CA TYR A 299 35.50 13.53 11.77
C TYR A 299 34.98 12.70 10.59
N VAL A 300 34.27 13.37 9.71
CA VAL A 300 33.54 12.73 8.63
C VAL A 300 33.85 13.39 7.29
N LYS A 301 33.58 12.66 6.20
CA LYS A 301 33.67 13.17 4.84
C LYS A 301 32.38 12.85 4.12
N ILE A 302 31.68 13.88 3.65
CA ILE A 302 30.43 13.69 2.90
C ILE A 302 30.78 13.03 1.56
N GLY A 303 30.26 11.83 1.33
CA GLY A 303 30.32 11.11 0.08
C GLY A 303 29.42 11.79 -0.97
N LYS A 304 29.79 11.63 -2.24
CA LYS A 304 28.94 12.08 -3.35
C LYS A 304 27.82 11.07 -3.60
#